data_f38199a3558a75286fe5af086aec446b
#
_entry.id   f38199a3558a75286fe5af086aec446b
#
_cell.length_a   1.000
_cell.length_b   1.000
_cell.length_c   1.000
_cell.angle_alpha   90.00
_cell.angle_beta   90.00
_cell.angle_gamma   90.00
#
_symmetry.space_group_name_H-M   'P 1'
#
loop_
_entity.id
_entity.type
_entity.pdbx_description
1 polymer ?
#
loop_
_entity_poly.entity_id
_entity_poly.type
_entity_poly.pdbx_seq_one_letter_code
_entity_poly.pdbx_strand_id
1 'polypeptide(L)'
;MNAKAEPINWHERARSLNLRTQAFIDGRYVDAASGGTFDSINPATGKLLARVAAGDAEDINRAVASARAVFRKGSWSNLAPAKRKRLLFRFAELISKHTDELALLETLDMGKPISDSLKVDIPGAARCISWYAEAVDKIYDEVAPTGPAALATITREPLGVVGAIVPWNFPLLMAAWKIAPILAAGNSLVLKPSEKSPLTALKVAELAVEAGIPAGVLNVVPGFGQTAGKALALHMDVDCIAFTGSTATGKTIMQYAGQSNLKRVSLECGGKSPNIVMADYPDLEKAATAAAYAIFYNQGEVCSAGSRLLLQEGIKDAVLEKVQAIGRTMQPGDPLDPATRLGAIVDETQMKRVLGYIDSGRRDGAHLRFGGRRVREDSGGYFVEPTVFEDVRPAMAIAREEIFGPVLSAITFKTVEEAIEIANDVVYGLASAIWTRDVTTAHRVARAIRAGTVYINCYDADDLTVPFGGFKQSGMGRDKSLHALEKYTELKTTWLDLS
;
A
#
# COMPACT_ATOMS: atom_id res chain seq x y z
N MET A 1 12.79 40.76 1.21
CA MET A 1 11.41 40.58 0.73
C MET A 1 11.40 39.26 -0.01
N ASN A 2 10.93 38.16 0.59
CA ASN A 2 10.74 36.91 -0.14
C ASN A 2 9.51 37.09 -1.02
N ALA A 3 9.71 37.13 -2.33
CA ALA A 3 8.61 37.00 -3.28
C ALA A 3 7.89 35.70 -2.95
N LYS A 4 6.61 35.75 -2.55
CA LYS A 4 5.79 34.55 -2.44
C LYS A 4 5.79 33.94 -3.83
N ALA A 5 6.31 32.71 -3.96
CA ALA A 5 6.20 31.97 -5.20
C ALA A 5 4.73 31.94 -5.62
N GLU A 6 4.45 32.24 -6.88
CA GLU A 6 3.09 32.14 -7.40
C GLU A 6 2.55 30.73 -7.18
N PRO A 7 1.28 30.59 -6.80
CA PRO A 7 0.69 29.26 -6.61
C PRO A 7 0.75 28.48 -7.92
N ILE A 8 1.19 27.22 -7.84
CA ILE A 8 1.32 26.33 -9.01
C ILE A 8 -0.08 26.10 -9.62
N ASN A 9 -0.22 26.35 -10.91
CA ASN A 9 -1.39 25.96 -11.68
C ASN A 9 -1.27 24.49 -12.09
N TRP A 10 -1.85 23.58 -11.29
CA TRP A 10 -1.75 22.14 -11.51
C TRP A 10 -2.44 21.67 -12.79
N HIS A 11 -3.52 22.31 -13.22
CA HIS A 11 -4.18 22.00 -14.49
C HIS A 11 -3.29 22.33 -15.71
N GLU A 12 -2.60 23.45 -15.67
CA GLU A 12 -1.68 23.82 -16.74
C GLU A 12 -0.48 22.86 -16.76
N ARG A 13 0.07 22.56 -15.58
CA ARG A 13 1.19 21.65 -15.44
C ARG A 13 0.83 20.23 -15.90
N ALA A 14 -0.39 19.77 -15.65
CA ALA A 14 -0.90 18.47 -16.11
C ALA A 14 -0.91 18.36 -17.65
N ARG A 15 -1.23 19.44 -18.35
CA ARG A 15 -1.24 19.47 -19.83
C ARG A 15 0.16 19.36 -20.44
N SER A 16 1.19 19.74 -19.71
CA SER A 16 2.60 19.75 -20.17
C SER A 16 3.38 18.51 -19.75
N LEU A 17 2.75 17.54 -19.04
CA LEU A 17 3.42 16.32 -18.61
C LEU A 17 3.81 15.43 -19.78
N ASN A 18 5.05 14.93 -19.73
CA ASN A 18 5.51 13.88 -20.63
C ASN A 18 5.31 12.52 -19.96
N LEU A 19 4.21 11.85 -20.27
CA LEU A 19 3.84 10.58 -19.65
C LEU A 19 4.71 9.44 -20.18
N ARG A 20 5.31 8.67 -19.28
CA ARG A 20 6.00 7.41 -19.60
C ARG A 20 4.97 6.30 -19.64
N THR A 21 4.85 5.62 -20.77
CA THR A 21 3.77 4.64 -21.01
C THR A 21 4.28 3.26 -21.43
N GLN A 22 5.56 3.13 -21.67
CA GLN A 22 6.21 1.88 -22.08
C GLN A 22 6.70 1.08 -20.85
N ALA A 23 6.87 -0.23 -20.99
CA ALA A 23 7.59 -1.03 -19.99
C ALA A 23 9.04 -0.53 -19.85
N PHE A 24 9.59 -0.65 -18.65
CA PHE A 24 10.98 -0.29 -18.38
C PHE A 24 11.77 -1.56 -18.08
N ILE A 25 12.57 -2.02 -19.05
CA ILE A 25 13.31 -3.27 -18.96
C ILE A 25 14.77 -3.02 -19.34
N ASP A 26 15.69 -3.54 -18.53
CA ASP A 26 17.14 -3.41 -18.78
C ASP A 26 17.60 -1.95 -18.95
N GLY A 27 17.08 -1.06 -18.11
CA GLY A 27 17.47 0.35 -18.06
C GLY A 27 16.90 1.23 -19.20
N ARG A 28 15.91 0.76 -19.95
CA ARG A 28 15.31 1.48 -21.07
C ARG A 28 13.82 1.24 -21.21
N TYR A 29 13.13 2.19 -21.82
CA TYR A 29 11.73 2.05 -22.19
C TYR A 29 11.59 1.17 -23.44
N VAL A 30 10.64 0.23 -23.39
CA VAL A 30 10.36 -0.72 -24.48
C VAL A 30 8.86 -0.91 -24.62
N ASP A 31 8.37 -1.05 -25.83
CA ASP A 31 6.98 -1.40 -26.07
C ASP A 31 6.70 -2.85 -25.63
N ALA A 32 5.43 -3.17 -25.33
CA ALA A 32 5.03 -4.54 -25.08
C ALA A 32 5.40 -5.43 -26.29
N ALA A 33 5.86 -6.64 -26.02
CA ALA A 33 6.28 -7.59 -27.07
C ALA A 33 5.16 -7.87 -28.08
N SER A 34 3.91 -7.87 -27.60
CA SER A 34 2.71 -8.03 -28.43
C SER A 34 2.30 -6.76 -29.17
N GLY A 35 2.88 -5.60 -28.87
CA GLY A 35 2.40 -4.27 -29.29
C GLY A 35 1.09 -3.85 -28.64
N GLY A 36 0.56 -4.65 -27.68
CA GLY A 36 -0.68 -4.37 -26.98
C GLY A 36 -0.58 -3.19 -26.01
N THR A 37 -1.69 -2.48 -25.84
CA THR A 37 -1.79 -1.37 -24.87
C THR A 37 -3.12 -1.48 -24.10
N PHE A 38 -3.19 -0.80 -22.96
CA PHE A 38 -4.43 -0.56 -22.22
C PHE A 38 -4.58 0.92 -21.92
N ASP A 39 -5.83 1.34 -21.73
CA ASP A 39 -6.15 2.73 -21.41
C ASP A 39 -6.00 2.99 -19.92
N SER A 40 -5.15 3.96 -19.53
CA SER A 40 -5.16 4.59 -18.21
C SER A 40 -6.16 5.74 -18.27
N ILE A 41 -7.12 5.74 -17.35
CA ILE A 41 -8.24 6.69 -17.31
C ILE A 41 -8.06 7.63 -16.11
N ASN A 42 -8.22 8.94 -16.32
CA ASN A 42 -8.24 9.90 -15.23
C ASN A 42 -9.56 9.75 -14.43
N PRO A 43 -9.51 9.33 -13.16
CA PRO A 43 -10.70 9.08 -12.35
C PRO A 43 -11.59 10.30 -12.13
N ALA A 44 -11.02 11.50 -12.14
CA ALA A 44 -11.74 12.74 -11.91
C ALA A 44 -12.61 13.18 -13.10
N THR A 45 -12.33 12.65 -14.30
CA THR A 45 -13.00 13.08 -15.54
C THR A 45 -13.57 11.93 -16.37
N GLY A 46 -13.21 10.67 -16.04
CA GLY A 46 -13.54 9.50 -16.85
C GLY A 46 -12.89 9.48 -18.23
N LYS A 47 -11.93 10.39 -18.51
CA LYS A 47 -11.30 10.54 -19.82
C LYS A 47 -9.97 9.79 -19.89
N LEU A 48 -9.60 9.40 -21.11
CA LEU A 48 -8.29 8.80 -21.39
C LEU A 48 -7.17 9.74 -20.95
N LEU A 49 -6.27 9.23 -20.12
CA LEU A 49 -5.05 9.89 -19.68
C LEU A 49 -3.87 9.47 -20.56
N ALA A 50 -3.69 8.17 -20.76
CA ALA A 50 -2.62 7.60 -21.56
C ALA A 50 -2.96 6.19 -22.06
N ARG A 51 -2.29 5.75 -23.14
CA ARG A 51 -2.24 4.36 -23.55
C ARG A 51 -0.93 3.76 -23.10
N VAL A 52 -1.01 2.78 -22.21
CA VAL A 52 0.15 2.17 -21.54
C VAL A 52 0.39 0.78 -22.11
N ALA A 53 1.65 0.38 -22.23
CA ALA A 53 2.03 -0.95 -22.71
C ALA A 53 1.38 -2.06 -21.90
N ALA A 54 0.70 -2.99 -22.54
CA ALA A 54 0.09 -4.16 -21.92
C ALA A 54 1.08 -5.32 -21.94
N GLY A 55 2.03 -5.31 -21.00
CA GLY A 55 2.99 -6.41 -20.87
C GLY A 55 2.33 -7.75 -20.60
N ASP A 56 2.91 -8.79 -21.15
CA ASP A 56 2.46 -10.17 -21.04
C ASP A 56 3.60 -11.11 -20.58
N ALA A 57 3.46 -12.40 -20.83
CA ALA A 57 4.44 -13.40 -20.40
C ALA A 57 5.83 -13.20 -21.06
N GLU A 58 5.88 -12.72 -22.30
CA GLU A 58 7.15 -12.48 -22.99
C GLU A 58 7.89 -11.29 -22.38
N ASP A 59 7.16 -10.20 -22.04
CA ASP A 59 7.77 -9.04 -21.37
C ASP A 59 8.28 -9.38 -19.98
N ILE A 60 7.52 -10.20 -19.23
CA ILE A 60 7.96 -10.75 -17.95
C ILE A 60 9.20 -11.62 -18.11
N ASN A 61 9.26 -12.50 -19.12
CA ASN A 61 10.45 -13.32 -19.40
C ASN A 61 11.67 -12.43 -19.64
N ARG A 62 11.54 -11.37 -20.47
CA ARG A 62 12.63 -10.41 -20.74
C ARG A 62 13.09 -9.68 -19.48
N ALA A 63 12.14 -9.20 -18.66
CA ALA A 63 12.44 -8.51 -17.42
C ALA A 63 13.13 -9.42 -16.39
N VAL A 64 12.65 -10.66 -16.23
CA VAL A 64 13.24 -11.66 -15.33
C VAL A 64 14.64 -12.07 -15.84
N ALA A 65 14.80 -12.28 -17.14
CA ALA A 65 16.12 -12.60 -17.73
C ALA A 65 17.14 -11.49 -17.46
N SER A 66 16.76 -10.21 -17.65
CA SER A 66 17.60 -9.06 -17.33
C SER A 66 17.94 -9.00 -15.83
N ALA A 67 16.92 -9.15 -14.95
CA ALA A 67 17.10 -9.18 -13.50
C ALA A 67 18.03 -10.32 -13.05
N ARG A 68 17.89 -11.50 -13.63
CA ARG A 68 18.72 -12.68 -13.33
C ARG A 68 20.16 -12.50 -13.83
N ALA A 69 20.34 -11.91 -15.00
CA ALA A 69 21.67 -11.65 -15.57
C ALA A 69 22.48 -10.67 -14.69
N VAL A 70 21.88 -9.54 -14.29
CA VAL A 70 22.56 -8.56 -13.42
C VAL A 70 22.83 -9.12 -12.02
N PHE A 71 21.93 -9.94 -11.47
CA PHE A 71 22.14 -10.63 -10.19
C PHE A 71 23.31 -11.61 -10.27
N ARG A 72 23.33 -12.51 -11.26
CA ARG A 72 24.44 -13.48 -11.46
C ARG A 72 25.78 -12.80 -11.69
N LYS A 73 25.81 -11.67 -12.39
CA LYS A 73 27.01 -10.86 -12.56
C LYS A 73 27.52 -10.25 -11.26
N GLY A 74 26.69 -10.12 -10.24
CA GLY A 74 27.04 -9.52 -8.97
C GLY A 74 27.17 -8.01 -8.99
N SER A 75 26.72 -7.34 -10.06
CA SER A 75 26.86 -5.88 -10.21
C SER A 75 26.15 -5.08 -9.13
N TRP A 76 25.14 -5.66 -8.51
CA TRP A 76 24.37 -5.10 -7.40
C TRP A 76 24.50 -5.96 -6.13
N SER A 77 24.28 -7.26 -6.20
CA SER A 77 24.30 -8.19 -5.07
C SER A 77 25.65 -8.21 -4.34
N ASN A 78 26.75 -8.17 -5.10
CA ASN A 78 28.12 -8.15 -4.56
C ASN A 78 28.69 -6.74 -4.37
N LEU A 79 27.88 -5.70 -4.60
CA LEU A 79 28.32 -4.32 -4.39
C LEU A 79 28.51 -4.07 -2.88
N ALA A 80 29.67 -3.51 -2.52
CA ALA A 80 29.97 -3.19 -1.13
C ALA A 80 28.81 -2.39 -0.48
N PRO A 81 28.37 -2.73 0.74
CA PRO A 81 27.22 -2.09 1.40
C PRO A 81 27.27 -0.56 1.37
N ALA A 82 28.43 0.05 1.64
CA ALA A 82 28.60 1.51 1.58
C ALA A 82 28.35 2.12 0.18
N LYS A 83 28.64 1.38 -0.90
CA LYS A 83 28.34 1.85 -2.27
C LYS A 83 26.86 1.72 -2.58
N ARG A 84 26.24 0.58 -2.22
CA ARG A 84 24.79 0.34 -2.39
C ARG A 84 23.97 1.37 -1.63
N LYS A 85 24.31 1.62 -0.36
CA LYS A 85 23.74 2.67 0.48
C LYS A 85 23.75 4.04 -0.19
N ARG A 86 24.90 4.46 -0.73
CA ARG A 86 25.06 5.77 -1.39
C ARG A 86 24.17 5.90 -2.63
N LEU A 87 24.04 4.84 -3.43
CA LEU A 87 23.18 4.85 -4.62
C LEU A 87 21.68 4.92 -4.25
N LEU A 88 21.28 4.23 -3.18
CA LEU A 88 19.91 4.32 -2.67
C LEU A 88 19.58 5.72 -2.12
N PHE A 89 20.50 6.38 -1.41
CA PHE A 89 20.32 7.78 -1.01
C PHE A 89 20.14 8.70 -2.21
N ARG A 90 21.00 8.57 -3.24
CA ARG A 90 20.84 9.35 -4.47
C ARG A 90 19.52 9.10 -5.16
N PHE A 91 19.03 7.86 -5.14
CA PHE A 91 17.71 7.51 -5.66
C PHE A 91 16.59 8.22 -4.89
N ALA A 92 16.63 8.21 -3.56
CA ALA A 92 15.68 8.95 -2.72
C ALA A 92 15.72 10.48 -2.97
N GLU A 93 16.91 11.04 -3.14
CA GLU A 93 17.10 12.45 -3.49
C GLU A 93 16.46 12.81 -4.84
N LEU A 94 16.61 11.94 -5.85
CA LEU A 94 15.99 12.13 -7.16
C LEU A 94 14.46 12.06 -7.07
N ILE A 95 13.89 11.13 -6.31
CA ILE A 95 12.45 11.09 -6.05
C ILE A 95 11.99 12.39 -5.41
N SER A 96 12.69 12.88 -4.38
CA SER A 96 12.38 14.15 -3.72
C SER A 96 12.49 15.35 -4.67
N LYS A 97 13.49 15.36 -5.56
CA LYS A 97 13.66 16.43 -6.55
C LYS A 97 12.52 16.48 -7.56
N HIS A 98 11.92 15.34 -7.87
CA HIS A 98 10.81 15.20 -8.79
C HIS A 98 9.43 15.16 -8.09
N THR A 99 9.32 15.66 -6.86
CA THR A 99 8.09 15.58 -6.04
C THR A 99 6.88 16.10 -6.78
N ASP A 100 6.94 17.27 -7.42
CA ASP A 100 5.82 17.88 -8.12
C ASP A 100 5.34 17.04 -9.31
N GLU A 101 6.27 16.53 -10.11
CA GLU A 101 5.96 15.69 -11.27
C GLU A 101 5.33 14.36 -10.82
N LEU A 102 5.93 13.70 -9.84
CA LEU A 102 5.45 12.43 -9.32
C LEU A 102 4.10 12.56 -8.61
N ALA A 103 3.90 13.62 -7.81
CA ALA A 103 2.62 13.89 -7.15
C ALA A 103 1.50 14.14 -8.17
N LEU A 104 1.80 14.85 -9.25
CA LEU A 104 0.83 15.10 -10.30
C LEU A 104 0.48 13.82 -11.06
N LEU A 105 1.47 12.97 -11.39
CA LEU A 105 1.24 11.63 -11.97
C LEU A 105 0.35 10.77 -11.05
N GLU A 106 0.66 10.73 -9.75
CA GLU A 106 -0.10 9.97 -8.75
C GLU A 106 -1.57 10.43 -8.71
N THR A 107 -1.80 11.74 -8.63
CA THR A 107 -3.14 12.34 -8.59
C THR A 107 -3.95 12.06 -9.86
N LEU A 108 -3.34 12.20 -11.02
CA LEU A 108 -4.00 11.99 -12.31
C LEU A 108 -4.35 10.52 -12.55
N ASP A 109 -3.48 9.60 -12.10
CA ASP A 109 -3.59 8.17 -12.37
C ASP A 109 -4.57 7.48 -11.41
N MET A 110 -4.70 8.00 -10.17
CA MET A 110 -5.44 7.33 -9.11
C MET A 110 -6.63 8.13 -8.55
N GLY A 111 -6.66 9.46 -8.77
CA GLY A 111 -7.80 10.31 -8.39
C GLY A 111 -7.72 10.94 -7.01
N LYS A 112 -6.67 10.71 -6.20
CA LYS A 112 -6.47 11.35 -4.90
C LYS A 112 -6.13 12.84 -5.01
N PRO A 113 -6.39 13.63 -3.93
CA PRO A 113 -6.03 15.05 -3.93
C PRO A 113 -4.53 15.28 -4.10
N ILE A 114 -4.16 16.28 -4.91
CA ILE A 114 -2.76 16.69 -5.13
C ILE A 114 -2.04 17.06 -3.84
N SER A 115 -2.77 17.61 -2.87
CA SER A 115 -2.23 17.95 -1.55
C SER A 115 -1.72 16.71 -0.79
N ASP A 116 -2.37 15.54 -0.94
CA ASP A 116 -1.99 14.29 -0.30
C ASP A 116 -0.78 13.68 -1.01
N SER A 117 -0.80 13.62 -2.34
CA SER A 117 0.35 13.17 -3.13
C SER A 117 1.61 13.96 -2.81
N LEU A 118 1.52 15.30 -2.72
CA LEU A 118 2.64 16.19 -2.42
C LEU A 118 3.18 16.07 -1.00
N LYS A 119 2.30 15.88 0.00
CA LYS A 119 2.67 15.95 1.43
C LYS A 119 2.92 14.59 2.04
N VAL A 120 2.30 13.53 1.52
CA VAL A 120 2.32 12.19 2.11
C VAL A 120 3.00 11.19 1.18
N ASP A 121 2.46 10.97 -0.04
CA ASP A 121 2.87 9.82 -0.86
C ASP A 121 4.31 9.94 -1.36
N ILE A 122 4.66 11.01 -2.03
CA ILE A 122 5.98 11.17 -2.64
C ILE A 122 7.07 11.36 -1.59
N PRO A 123 6.88 12.23 -0.56
CA PRO A 123 7.85 12.31 0.54
C PRO A 123 7.98 11.01 1.33
N GLY A 124 6.87 10.28 1.53
CA GLY A 124 6.86 8.98 2.19
C GLY A 124 7.64 7.93 1.41
N ALA A 125 7.50 7.89 0.09
CA ALA A 125 8.25 6.99 -0.78
C ALA A 125 9.76 7.29 -0.76
N ALA A 126 10.15 8.56 -0.89
CA ALA A 126 11.55 8.97 -0.80
C ALA A 126 12.16 8.64 0.56
N ARG A 127 11.43 8.92 1.66
CA ARG A 127 11.84 8.58 3.03
C ARG A 127 12.00 7.07 3.22
N CYS A 128 11.11 6.26 2.63
CA CYS A 128 11.24 4.80 2.66
C CYS A 128 12.53 4.31 2.01
N ILE A 129 12.86 4.81 0.82
CA ILE A 129 14.12 4.46 0.13
C ILE A 129 15.33 4.87 0.96
N SER A 130 15.35 6.10 1.53
CA SER A 130 16.47 6.59 2.34
C SER A 130 16.61 5.80 3.65
N TRP A 131 15.50 5.44 4.30
CA TRP A 131 15.51 4.65 5.53
C TRP A 131 16.14 3.27 5.32
N TYR A 132 15.77 2.58 4.21
CA TYR A 132 16.41 1.31 3.88
C TYR A 132 17.84 1.47 3.38
N ALA A 133 18.20 2.61 2.79
CA ALA A 133 19.60 2.93 2.54
C ALA A 133 20.42 2.98 3.85
N GLU A 134 19.88 3.58 4.90
CA GLU A 134 20.50 3.56 6.24
C GLU A 134 20.61 2.14 6.81
N ALA A 135 19.64 1.28 6.54
CA ALA A 135 19.59 -0.08 7.06
C ALA A 135 20.61 -1.04 6.42
N VAL A 136 21.12 -0.74 5.24
CA VAL A 136 22.02 -1.63 4.47
C VAL A 136 23.20 -2.16 5.29
N ASP A 137 23.77 -1.34 6.17
CA ASP A 137 24.93 -1.66 7.00
C ASP A 137 24.59 -1.84 8.49
N LYS A 138 23.32 -2.09 8.82
CA LYS A 138 22.82 -2.25 10.20
C LYS A 138 22.37 -3.68 10.52
N ILE A 139 22.41 -4.57 9.55
CA ILE A 139 22.05 -5.98 9.73
C ILE A 139 23.33 -6.78 9.67
N TYR A 140 23.61 -7.47 10.78
CA TYR A 140 24.82 -8.25 10.93
C TYR A 140 24.54 -9.73 10.68
N ASP A 141 25.58 -10.40 10.15
CA ASP A 141 25.68 -11.83 10.17
C ASP A 141 26.04 -12.32 11.57
N GLU A 142 25.94 -13.62 11.82
CA GLU A 142 26.07 -14.22 13.13
C GLU A 142 27.19 -15.27 13.17
N VAL A 143 27.78 -15.45 14.35
CA VAL A 143 28.67 -16.58 14.66
C VAL A 143 27.97 -17.46 15.66
N ALA A 144 27.76 -18.73 15.30
CA ALA A 144 27.10 -19.69 16.18
C ALA A 144 28.02 -20.17 17.33
N PRO A 145 27.49 -20.39 18.55
CA PRO A 145 28.29 -20.86 19.67
C PRO A 145 28.66 -22.35 19.55
N THR A 146 29.64 -22.66 18.70
CA THR A 146 30.19 -24.02 18.54
C THR A 146 31.31 -24.30 19.54
N GLY A 147 31.68 -25.55 19.68
CA GLY A 147 32.86 -25.95 20.49
C GLY A 147 34.17 -25.48 19.80
N PRO A 148 35.32 -25.59 20.52
CA PRO A 148 36.61 -25.08 20.04
C PRO A 148 37.14 -25.76 18.78
N ALA A 149 36.62 -26.93 18.42
CA ALA A 149 37.00 -27.66 17.23
C ALA A 149 36.21 -27.24 15.97
N ALA A 150 35.36 -26.21 16.04
CA ALA A 150 34.58 -25.76 14.89
C ALA A 150 34.32 -24.23 14.93
N LEU A 151 34.18 -23.63 13.74
CA LEU A 151 33.64 -22.28 13.57
C LEU A 151 32.45 -22.36 12.61
N ALA A 152 31.28 -21.90 13.06
CA ALA A 152 30.10 -21.79 12.19
C ALA A 152 29.67 -20.32 12.08
N THR A 153 29.57 -19.85 10.85
CA THR A 153 29.02 -18.53 10.53
C THR A 153 27.64 -18.67 9.89
N ILE A 154 26.74 -17.73 10.18
CA ILE A 154 25.42 -17.65 9.59
C ILE A 154 25.33 -16.32 8.84
N THR A 155 25.29 -16.39 7.51
CA THR A 155 25.23 -15.21 6.64
C THR A 155 23.83 -15.00 6.08
N ARG A 156 23.45 -13.73 5.84
CA ARG A 156 22.21 -13.33 5.16
C ARG A 156 22.52 -13.04 3.71
N GLU A 157 22.04 -13.91 2.83
CA GLU A 157 22.26 -13.76 1.38
C GLU A 157 20.99 -13.26 0.67
N PRO A 158 21.11 -12.39 -0.36
CA PRO A 158 19.95 -12.02 -1.17
C PRO A 158 19.39 -13.24 -1.89
N LEU A 159 18.05 -13.31 -1.98
CA LEU A 159 17.36 -14.43 -2.65
C LEU A 159 17.67 -14.54 -4.14
N GLY A 160 17.76 -13.40 -4.83
CA GLY A 160 17.98 -13.38 -6.28
C GLY A 160 17.07 -12.40 -7.01
N VAL A 161 16.10 -12.92 -7.75
CA VAL A 161 15.08 -12.13 -8.45
C VAL A 161 13.79 -12.12 -7.66
N VAL A 162 13.34 -10.95 -7.26
CA VAL A 162 12.06 -10.76 -6.58
C VAL A 162 11.04 -10.18 -7.56
N GLY A 163 9.88 -10.82 -7.67
CA GLY A 163 8.71 -10.26 -8.31
C GLY A 163 7.90 -9.46 -7.29
N ALA A 164 7.56 -8.21 -7.60
CA ALA A 164 6.64 -7.42 -6.78
C ALA A 164 5.39 -7.03 -7.57
N ILE A 165 4.22 -7.21 -6.96
CA ILE A 165 2.94 -6.82 -7.54
C ILE A 165 2.28 -5.86 -6.55
N VAL A 166 2.02 -4.62 -6.98
CA VAL A 166 1.55 -3.55 -6.11
C VAL A 166 0.17 -3.03 -6.51
N PRO A 167 -0.63 -2.53 -5.55
CA PRO A 167 -1.96 -2.02 -5.77
C PRO A 167 -1.94 -0.59 -6.35
N TRP A 168 -3.13 -0.02 -6.49
CA TRP A 168 -3.38 1.27 -7.10
C TRP A 168 -3.64 2.42 -6.11
N ASN A 169 -3.91 2.13 -4.85
CA ASN A 169 -4.40 3.14 -3.90
C ASN A 169 -3.31 4.10 -3.35
N PHE A 170 -2.07 3.63 -3.27
CA PHE A 170 -0.87 4.42 -2.96
C PHE A 170 0.26 3.98 -3.90
N PRO A 171 0.17 4.29 -5.20
CA PRO A 171 1.01 3.70 -6.23
C PRO A 171 2.49 3.71 -5.91
N LEU A 172 3.06 4.90 -5.69
CA LEU A 172 4.50 5.02 -5.45
C LEU A 172 4.89 4.59 -4.03
N LEU A 173 4.06 4.88 -3.03
CA LEU A 173 4.38 4.50 -1.65
C LEU A 173 4.41 2.98 -1.48
N MET A 174 3.43 2.26 -2.04
CA MET A 174 3.40 0.79 -2.01
C MET A 174 4.52 0.18 -2.86
N ALA A 175 4.88 0.80 -3.98
CA ALA A 175 6.05 0.40 -4.74
C ALA A 175 7.34 0.60 -3.91
N ALA A 176 7.49 1.72 -3.21
CA ALA A 176 8.67 2.00 -2.37
C ALA A 176 8.82 1.00 -1.21
N TRP A 177 7.72 0.55 -0.60
CA TRP A 177 7.75 -0.50 0.45
C TRP A 177 8.26 -1.84 -0.06
N LYS A 178 8.26 -2.08 -1.37
CA LYS A 178 8.85 -3.26 -2.01
C LYS A 178 10.26 -2.94 -2.54
N ILE A 179 10.40 -1.89 -3.35
CA ILE A 179 11.67 -1.51 -3.98
C ILE A 179 12.76 -1.33 -2.93
N ALA A 180 12.50 -0.58 -1.87
CA ALA A 180 13.52 -0.19 -0.90
C ALA A 180 14.17 -1.39 -0.19
N PRO A 181 13.44 -2.27 0.51
CA PRO A 181 14.04 -3.43 1.19
C PRO A 181 14.61 -4.47 0.21
N ILE A 182 13.98 -4.68 -0.96
CA ILE A 182 14.47 -5.61 -1.98
C ILE A 182 15.87 -5.18 -2.47
N LEU A 183 16.02 -3.91 -2.83
CA LEU A 183 17.30 -3.39 -3.29
C LEU A 183 18.31 -3.27 -2.16
N ALA A 184 17.90 -2.87 -0.95
CA ALA A 184 18.76 -2.82 0.22
C ALA A 184 19.36 -4.19 0.56
N ALA A 185 18.58 -5.27 0.43
CA ALA A 185 19.02 -6.64 0.64
C ALA A 185 19.95 -7.16 -0.49
N GLY A 186 20.06 -6.45 -1.63
CA GLY A 186 20.94 -6.84 -2.74
C GLY A 186 20.27 -7.66 -3.84
N ASN A 187 18.94 -7.77 -3.84
CA ASN A 187 18.18 -8.47 -4.88
C ASN A 187 18.01 -7.62 -6.15
N SER A 188 17.63 -8.26 -7.24
CA SER A 188 17.06 -7.64 -8.43
C SER A 188 15.54 -7.75 -8.40
N LEU A 189 14.82 -6.80 -9.02
CA LEU A 189 13.39 -6.65 -8.93
C LEU A 189 12.72 -6.57 -10.30
N VAL A 190 11.61 -7.30 -10.45
CA VAL A 190 10.62 -7.09 -11.49
C VAL A 190 9.34 -6.61 -10.82
N LEU A 191 8.99 -5.34 -11.02
CA LEU A 191 7.81 -4.69 -10.44
C LEU A 191 6.67 -4.68 -11.47
N LYS A 192 5.52 -5.22 -11.09
CA LYS A 192 4.26 -5.06 -11.82
C LYS A 192 3.36 -4.08 -11.07
N PRO A 193 3.25 -2.83 -11.50
CA PRO A 193 2.26 -1.90 -10.93
C PRO A 193 0.83 -2.32 -11.31
N SER A 194 -0.16 -1.78 -10.60
CA SER A 194 -1.55 -1.90 -11.04
C SER A 194 -1.75 -1.26 -12.42
N GLU A 195 -2.60 -1.87 -13.25
CA GLU A 195 -3.04 -1.29 -14.52
C GLU A 195 -3.85 0.00 -14.34
N LYS A 196 -4.37 0.25 -13.14
CA LYS A 196 -5.13 1.46 -12.81
C LYS A 196 -4.24 2.67 -12.50
N SER A 197 -2.98 2.44 -12.10
CA SER A 197 -2.06 3.53 -11.68
C SER A 197 -0.59 3.17 -11.92
N PRO A 198 -0.16 2.99 -13.18
CA PRO A 198 1.20 2.54 -13.50
C PRO A 198 2.24 3.67 -13.62
N LEU A 199 1.81 4.94 -13.77
CA LEU A 199 2.66 5.99 -14.32
C LEU A 199 3.81 6.40 -13.38
N THR A 200 3.58 6.48 -12.08
CA THR A 200 4.65 6.81 -11.11
C THR A 200 5.73 5.73 -11.04
N ALA A 201 5.35 4.45 -11.10
CA ALA A 201 6.30 3.33 -11.09
C ALA A 201 7.19 3.34 -12.32
N LEU A 202 6.64 3.66 -13.50
CA LEU A 202 7.40 3.79 -14.75
C LEU A 202 8.42 4.95 -14.68
N LYS A 203 8.00 6.11 -14.14
CA LYS A 203 8.92 7.26 -13.98
C LYS A 203 10.04 6.97 -12.98
N VAL A 204 9.73 6.34 -11.88
CA VAL A 204 10.71 6.03 -10.82
C VAL A 204 11.76 5.02 -11.27
N ALA A 205 11.45 4.11 -12.20
CA ALA A 205 12.43 3.22 -12.80
C ALA A 205 13.53 3.96 -13.58
N GLU A 206 13.19 5.03 -14.29
CA GLU A 206 14.15 5.93 -14.95
C GLU A 206 15.06 6.60 -13.92
N LEU A 207 14.48 7.11 -12.81
CA LEU A 207 15.23 7.78 -11.74
C LEU A 207 16.21 6.82 -11.04
N ALA A 208 15.88 5.53 -10.93
CA ALA A 208 16.79 4.54 -10.38
C ALA A 208 18.08 4.41 -11.20
N VAL A 209 17.98 4.38 -12.54
CA VAL A 209 19.14 4.34 -13.44
C VAL A 209 19.92 5.67 -13.38
N GLU A 210 19.24 6.81 -13.33
CA GLU A 210 19.86 8.13 -13.15
C GLU A 210 20.63 8.20 -11.82
N ALA A 211 20.14 7.55 -10.76
CA ALA A 211 20.85 7.42 -9.48
C ALA A 211 22.14 6.60 -9.58
N GLY A 212 22.32 5.82 -10.66
CA GLY A 212 23.45 4.93 -10.89
C GLY A 212 23.21 3.49 -10.46
N ILE A 213 21.96 3.12 -10.17
CA ILE A 213 21.56 1.72 -9.97
C ILE A 213 21.70 1.01 -11.32
N PRO A 214 22.42 -0.14 -11.40
CA PRO A 214 22.69 -0.80 -12.68
C PRO A 214 21.42 -1.19 -13.44
N ALA A 215 21.44 -1.08 -14.76
CA ALA A 215 20.38 -1.58 -15.63
C ALA A 215 20.05 -3.04 -15.29
N GLY A 216 18.77 -3.39 -15.31
CA GLY A 216 18.27 -4.72 -14.95
C GLY A 216 18.03 -4.96 -13.45
N VAL A 217 18.58 -4.14 -12.54
CA VAL A 217 18.30 -4.28 -11.09
C VAL A 217 16.86 -3.95 -10.76
N LEU A 218 16.29 -2.94 -11.40
CA LEU A 218 14.86 -2.58 -11.30
C LEU A 218 14.26 -2.61 -12.70
N ASN A 219 13.27 -3.48 -12.91
CA ASN A 219 12.48 -3.56 -14.12
C ASN A 219 11.01 -3.31 -13.76
N VAL A 220 10.27 -2.58 -14.60
CA VAL A 220 8.85 -2.28 -14.38
C VAL A 220 8.06 -2.71 -15.61
N VAL A 221 7.16 -3.66 -15.43
CA VAL A 221 6.32 -4.21 -16.50
C VAL A 221 4.85 -3.94 -16.16
N PRO A 222 4.22 -2.90 -16.75
CA PRO A 222 2.79 -2.67 -16.63
C PRO A 222 2.02 -3.76 -17.40
N GLY A 223 0.79 -4.04 -16.97
CA GLY A 223 -0.05 -5.07 -17.59
C GLY A 223 -1.09 -5.60 -16.61
N PHE A 224 -1.98 -6.44 -17.11
CA PHE A 224 -3.08 -6.99 -16.32
C PHE A 224 -2.63 -8.09 -15.36
N GLY A 225 -3.40 -8.26 -14.27
CA GLY A 225 -3.16 -9.33 -13.29
C GLY A 225 -3.21 -10.72 -13.91
N GLN A 226 -4.14 -10.96 -14.86
CA GLN A 226 -4.34 -12.25 -15.51
C GLN A 226 -3.25 -12.61 -16.53
N THR A 227 -2.50 -11.64 -17.04
CA THR A 227 -1.39 -11.83 -18.00
C THR A 227 -0.04 -11.65 -17.32
N ALA A 228 0.47 -10.43 -17.20
CA ALA A 228 1.76 -10.12 -16.58
C ALA A 228 1.86 -10.58 -15.13
N GLY A 229 0.81 -10.36 -14.31
CA GLY A 229 0.81 -10.78 -12.90
C GLY A 229 0.90 -12.30 -12.75
N LYS A 230 0.09 -13.05 -13.52
CA LYS A 230 0.12 -14.51 -13.55
C LYS A 230 1.49 -15.04 -14.03
N ALA A 231 2.00 -14.46 -15.13
CA ALA A 231 3.31 -14.86 -15.67
C ALA A 231 4.43 -14.66 -14.65
N LEU A 232 4.45 -13.51 -13.94
CA LEU A 232 5.44 -13.23 -12.90
C LEU A 232 5.33 -14.21 -11.73
N ALA A 233 4.11 -14.51 -11.27
CA ALA A 233 3.89 -15.41 -10.15
C ALA A 233 4.23 -16.87 -10.47
N LEU A 234 4.03 -17.31 -11.72
CA LEU A 234 4.38 -18.68 -12.20
C LEU A 234 5.84 -18.81 -12.65
N HIS A 235 6.60 -17.71 -12.82
CA HIS A 235 7.92 -17.75 -13.47
C HIS A 235 8.92 -18.56 -12.65
N MET A 236 9.58 -19.54 -13.26
CA MET A 236 10.50 -20.48 -12.59
C MET A 236 11.80 -19.83 -12.09
N ASP A 237 12.23 -18.72 -12.70
CA ASP A 237 13.44 -17.95 -12.31
C ASP A 237 13.14 -16.75 -11.39
N VAL A 238 11.97 -16.71 -10.75
CA VAL A 238 11.62 -15.76 -9.70
C VAL A 238 11.69 -16.47 -8.35
N ASP A 239 12.47 -15.94 -7.43
CA ASP A 239 12.77 -16.57 -6.13
C ASP A 239 11.79 -16.20 -5.02
N CYS A 240 11.11 -15.04 -5.15
CA CYS A 240 10.14 -14.56 -4.20
C CYS A 240 9.08 -13.70 -4.89
N ILE A 241 7.82 -13.77 -4.45
CA ILE A 241 6.76 -12.82 -4.79
C ILE A 241 6.37 -12.01 -3.56
N ALA A 242 6.48 -10.69 -3.67
CA ALA A 242 5.93 -9.74 -2.72
C ALA A 242 4.68 -9.10 -3.33
N PHE A 243 3.55 -9.28 -2.67
CA PHE A 243 2.25 -8.83 -3.16
C PHE A 243 1.57 -7.90 -2.17
N THR A 244 0.95 -6.84 -2.67
CA THR A 244 -0.04 -6.06 -1.93
C THR A 244 -1.28 -5.90 -2.80
N GLY A 245 -2.47 -6.23 -2.25
CA GLY A 245 -3.75 -6.13 -2.95
C GLY A 245 -4.87 -6.91 -2.28
N SER A 246 -5.85 -7.39 -3.06
CA SER A 246 -7.01 -8.11 -2.48
C SER A 246 -6.65 -9.50 -1.95
N THR A 247 -7.33 -9.93 -0.89
CA THR A 247 -7.19 -11.29 -0.34
C THR A 247 -7.45 -12.39 -1.39
N ALA A 248 -8.41 -12.19 -2.27
CA ALA A 248 -8.70 -13.15 -3.34
C ALA A 248 -7.51 -13.33 -4.30
N THR A 249 -6.88 -12.23 -4.71
CA THR A 249 -5.67 -12.26 -5.55
C THR A 249 -4.49 -12.87 -4.79
N GLY A 250 -4.33 -12.57 -3.49
CA GLY A 250 -3.29 -13.16 -2.65
C GLY A 250 -3.39 -14.69 -2.61
N LYS A 251 -4.59 -15.24 -2.45
CA LYS A 251 -4.84 -16.70 -2.52
C LYS A 251 -4.43 -17.28 -3.89
N THR A 252 -4.75 -16.59 -4.98
CA THR A 252 -4.36 -17.02 -6.33
C THR A 252 -2.83 -17.02 -6.52
N ILE A 253 -2.13 -16.02 -5.98
CA ILE A 253 -0.66 -15.95 -6.05
C ILE A 253 -0.02 -17.12 -5.27
N MET A 254 -0.55 -17.48 -4.10
CA MET A 254 -0.09 -18.67 -3.37
C MET A 254 -0.26 -19.96 -4.19
N GLN A 255 -1.39 -20.11 -4.90
CA GLN A 255 -1.60 -21.24 -5.80
C GLN A 255 -0.55 -21.27 -6.91
N TYR A 256 -0.26 -20.13 -7.53
CA TYR A 256 0.77 -20.04 -8.57
C TYR A 256 2.18 -20.36 -8.06
N ALA A 257 2.53 -19.92 -6.86
CA ALA A 257 3.81 -20.27 -6.24
C ALA A 257 3.93 -21.79 -6.00
N GLY A 258 2.85 -22.43 -5.53
CA GLY A 258 2.80 -23.89 -5.34
C GLY A 258 2.83 -24.67 -6.67
N GLN A 259 2.28 -24.11 -7.75
CA GLN A 259 2.30 -24.72 -9.08
C GLN A 259 3.62 -24.54 -9.84
N SER A 260 4.51 -23.69 -9.35
CA SER A 260 5.80 -23.38 -9.99
C SER A 260 6.98 -23.96 -9.18
N ASN A 261 7.90 -23.13 -8.73
CA ASN A 261 9.15 -23.51 -8.09
C ASN A 261 9.13 -23.43 -6.55
N LEU A 262 7.96 -23.38 -5.90
CA LEU A 262 7.79 -23.19 -4.46
C LEU A 262 8.45 -21.89 -3.92
N LYS A 263 8.48 -20.85 -4.75
CA LYS A 263 9.04 -19.54 -4.35
C LYS A 263 8.37 -19.00 -3.09
N ARG A 264 9.10 -18.22 -2.33
CA ARG A 264 8.54 -17.50 -1.19
C ARG A 264 7.43 -16.56 -1.62
N VAL A 265 6.41 -16.43 -0.78
CA VAL A 265 5.30 -15.50 -0.98
C VAL A 265 5.14 -14.65 0.28
N SER A 266 5.10 -13.33 0.10
CA SER A 266 4.72 -12.36 1.14
C SER A 266 3.49 -11.61 0.66
N LEU A 267 2.44 -11.61 1.46
CA LEU A 267 1.14 -11.05 1.12
C LEU A 267 0.77 -9.97 2.12
N GLU A 268 0.46 -8.77 1.60
CA GLU A 268 -0.23 -7.70 2.31
C GLU A 268 -1.61 -7.56 1.66
N CYS A 269 -2.65 -7.92 2.40
CA CYS A 269 -4.02 -7.95 1.88
C CYS A 269 -4.91 -6.95 2.62
N GLY A 270 -6.19 -6.92 2.22
CA GLY A 270 -7.16 -5.99 2.75
C GLY A 270 -7.49 -6.17 4.23
N GLY A 271 -8.30 -5.28 4.74
CA GLY A 271 -8.74 -5.25 6.13
C GLY A 271 -10.21 -4.87 6.31
N LYS A 272 -10.71 -5.09 7.51
CA LYS A 272 -11.99 -4.58 8.01
C LYS A 272 -11.79 -4.11 9.44
N SER A 273 -10.94 -3.10 9.58
CA SER A 273 -10.33 -2.72 10.85
C SER A 273 -11.35 -2.12 11.82
N PRO A 274 -11.43 -2.64 13.06
CA PRO A 274 -12.27 -2.06 14.09
C PRO A 274 -11.57 -0.86 14.74
N ASN A 275 -12.32 0.23 14.93
CA ASN A 275 -11.96 1.41 15.69
C ASN A 275 -12.90 1.49 16.88
N ILE A 276 -12.44 1.13 18.10
CA ILE A 276 -13.25 0.90 19.29
C ILE A 276 -13.17 2.13 20.18
N VAL A 277 -14.30 2.75 20.53
CA VAL A 277 -14.35 3.91 21.43
C VAL A 277 -15.14 3.53 22.68
N MET A 278 -14.46 3.58 23.84
CA MET A 278 -15.05 3.36 25.15
C MET A 278 -15.69 4.63 25.68
N ALA A 279 -16.75 4.50 26.47
CA ALA A 279 -17.47 5.63 27.05
C ALA A 279 -16.64 6.44 28.08
N ASP A 280 -15.57 5.83 28.61
CA ASP A 280 -14.69 6.48 29.55
C ASP A 280 -13.64 7.39 28.89
N TYR A 281 -13.50 7.37 27.55
CA TYR A 281 -12.54 8.21 26.84
C TYR A 281 -12.99 9.69 26.89
N PRO A 282 -12.15 10.59 27.43
CA PRO A 282 -12.61 11.94 27.79
C PRO A 282 -12.74 12.89 26.60
N ASP A 283 -12.04 12.62 25.48
CA ASP A 283 -11.98 13.51 24.30
C ASP A 283 -12.68 12.88 23.11
N LEU A 284 -14.02 12.89 23.12
CA LEU A 284 -14.81 12.35 22.01
C LEU A 284 -14.62 13.11 20.69
N GLU A 285 -14.17 14.38 20.73
CA GLU A 285 -13.86 15.16 19.52
C GLU A 285 -12.63 14.56 18.80
N LYS A 286 -11.57 14.28 19.56
CA LYS A 286 -10.37 13.65 19.04
C LYS A 286 -10.65 12.25 18.47
N ALA A 287 -11.43 11.44 19.19
CA ALA A 287 -11.80 10.10 18.73
C ALA A 287 -12.65 10.14 17.44
N ALA A 288 -13.64 11.04 17.37
CA ALA A 288 -14.48 11.24 16.19
C ALA A 288 -13.69 11.77 14.99
N THR A 289 -12.79 12.72 15.23
CA THR A 289 -11.88 13.25 14.18
C THR A 289 -11.03 12.13 13.60
N ALA A 290 -10.38 11.34 14.44
CA ALA A 290 -9.58 10.21 14.00
C ALA A 290 -10.43 9.15 13.28
N ALA A 291 -11.66 8.87 13.75
CA ALA A 291 -12.56 7.93 13.10
C ALA A 291 -12.99 8.41 11.70
N ALA A 292 -13.27 9.70 11.52
CA ALA A 292 -13.62 10.27 10.22
C ALA A 292 -12.43 10.20 9.23
N TYR A 293 -11.24 10.59 9.66
CA TYR A 293 -10.04 10.50 8.82
C TYR A 293 -9.66 9.05 8.53
N ALA A 294 -9.81 8.13 9.48
CA ALA A 294 -9.50 6.71 9.30
C ALA A 294 -10.32 6.04 8.18
N ILE A 295 -11.45 6.61 7.78
CA ILE A 295 -12.30 6.05 6.72
C ILE A 295 -12.45 6.97 5.51
N PHE A 296 -12.38 8.29 5.65
CA PHE A 296 -12.61 9.18 4.52
C PHE A 296 -11.31 9.59 3.81
N TYR A 297 -10.15 9.58 4.51
CA TYR A 297 -8.86 9.82 3.89
C TYR A 297 -8.65 8.89 2.68
N ASN A 298 -8.03 9.40 1.63
CA ASN A 298 -7.79 8.69 0.38
C ASN A 298 -9.05 7.99 -0.18
N GLN A 299 -10.22 8.63 -0.08
CA GLN A 299 -11.53 8.13 -0.52
C GLN A 299 -11.95 6.81 0.16
N GLY A 300 -11.37 6.47 1.32
CA GLY A 300 -11.56 5.19 1.98
C GLY A 300 -10.87 4.02 1.28
N GLU A 301 -10.05 4.29 0.29
CA GLU A 301 -9.27 3.33 -0.48
C GLU A 301 -7.95 3.00 0.24
N VAL A 302 -8.08 2.58 1.51
CA VAL A 302 -7.00 2.30 2.45
C VAL A 302 -7.19 0.91 3.06
N CYS A 303 -6.16 0.07 2.98
CA CYS A 303 -6.23 -1.31 3.50
C CYS A 303 -6.43 -1.36 5.03
N SER A 304 -5.85 -0.41 5.76
CA SER A 304 -5.98 -0.27 7.22
C SER A 304 -7.18 0.59 7.64
N ALA A 305 -8.04 1.05 6.71
CA ALA A 305 -9.14 1.95 7.02
C ALA A 305 -9.98 1.47 8.21
N GLY A 306 -10.26 2.38 9.16
CA GLY A 306 -11.10 2.14 10.33
C GLY A 306 -12.58 2.04 9.97
N SER A 307 -12.91 1.12 9.06
CA SER A 307 -14.22 1.03 8.40
C SER A 307 -15.34 0.50 9.30
N ARG A 308 -15.00 -0.11 10.46
CA ARG A 308 -15.94 -0.46 11.52
C ARG A 308 -15.70 0.42 12.74
N LEU A 309 -16.61 1.32 13.04
CA LEU A 309 -16.57 2.13 14.24
C LEU A 309 -17.41 1.46 15.33
N LEU A 310 -16.76 0.88 16.34
CA LEU A 310 -17.40 0.23 17.47
C LEU A 310 -17.55 1.26 18.61
N LEU A 311 -18.77 1.55 19.00
CA LEU A 311 -19.10 2.58 20.00
C LEU A 311 -19.75 1.95 21.21
N GLN A 312 -19.21 2.19 22.42
CA GLN A 312 -19.88 1.77 23.63
C GLN A 312 -21.22 2.50 23.78
N GLU A 313 -22.23 1.79 24.28
CA GLU A 313 -23.56 2.41 24.55
C GLU A 313 -23.41 3.72 25.34
N GLY A 314 -24.25 4.70 25.01
CA GLY A 314 -24.29 6.01 25.65
C GLY A 314 -23.46 7.10 24.95
N ILE A 315 -22.48 6.73 24.09
CA ILE A 315 -21.68 7.74 23.35
C ILE A 315 -21.94 7.75 21.84
N LYS A 316 -22.78 6.81 21.34
CA LYS A 316 -23.01 6.62 19.89
C LYS A 316 -23.37 7.93 19.20
N ASP A 317 -24.43 8.59 19.65
CA ASP A 317 -24.94 9.78 18.97
C ASP A 317 -23.96 10.94 19.02
N ALA A 318 -23.32 11.17 20.18
CA ALA A 318 -22.33 12.22 20.35
C ALA A 318 -21.12 12.06 19.43
N VAL A 319 -20.64 10.83 19.24
CA VAL A 319 -19.50 10.54 18.33
C VAL A 319 -19.94 10.64 16.87
N LEU A 320 -21.07 10.03 16.50
CA LEU A 320 -21.55 10.02 15.11
C LEU A 320 -21.95 11.41 14.61
N GLU A 321 -22.49 12.28 15.46
CA GLU A 321 -22.76 13.68 15.12
C GLU A 321 -21.48 14.41 14.71
N LYS A 322 -20.39 14.22 15.46
CA LYS A 322 -19.08 14.81 15.15
C LYS A 322 -18.46 14.21 13.87
N VAL A 323 -18.51 12.90 13.70
CA VAL A 323 -18.04 12.23 12.46
C VAL A 323 -18.81 12.76 11.25
N GLN A 324 -20.13 12.91 11.35
CA GLN A 324 -20.97 13.47 10.29
C GLN A 324 -20.59 14.93 9.98
N ALA A 325 -20.37 15.76 11.01
CA ALA A 325 -19.95 17.15 10.83
C ALA A 325 -18.64 17.24 10.04
N ILE A 326 -17.66 16.39 10.36
CA ILE A 326 -16.38 16.31 9.64
C ILE A 326 -16.61 15.82 8.22
N GLY A 327 -17.37 14.73 8.02
CA GLY A 327 -17.69 14.20 6.69
C GLY A 327 -18.34 15.23 5.76
N ARG A 328 -19.16 16.13 6.30
CA ARG A 328 -19.72 17.25 5.53
C ARG A 328 -18.67 18.23 5.02
N THR A 329 -17.53 18.37 5.69
CA THR A 329 -16.42 19.22 5.24
C THR A 329 -15.50 18.52 4.23
N MET A 330 -15.62 17.20 4.09
CA MET A 330 -14.81 16.35 3.20
C MET A 330 -15.59 15.98 1.93
N GLN A 331 -16.22 16.98 1.30
CA GLN A 331 -16.96 16.72 0.06
C GLN A 331 -15.99 16.49 -1.10
N PRO A 332 -16.34 15.54 -2.02
CA PRO A 332 -15.52 15.27 -3.19
C PRO A 332 -15.34 16.51 -4.07
N GLY A 333 -14.11 16.81 -4.40
CA GLY A 333 -13.69 17.97 -5.19
C GLY A 333 -12.82 17.59 -6.38
N ASP A 334 -12.37 18.61 -7.11
CA ASP A 334 -11.35 18.45 -8.15
C ASP A 334 -10.02 18.05 -7.48
N PRO A 335 -9.42 16.88 -7.82
CA PRO A 335 -8.17 16.45 -7.20
C PRO A 335 -6.98 17.40 -7.46
N LEU A 336 -7.02 18.18 -8.51
CA LEU A 336 -5.97 19.16 -8.83
C LEU A 336 -6.13 20.50 -8.08
N ASP A 337 -7.25 20.71 -7.38
CA ASP A 337 -7.39 21.84 -6.47
C ASP A 337 -6.73 21.49 -5.12
N PRO A 338 -5.70 22.24 -4.67
CA PRO A 338 -5.03 21.98 -3.39
C PRO A 338 -5.92 22.09 -2.14
N ALA A 339 -7.11 22.70 -2.26
CA ALA A 339 -8.10 22.77 -1.19
C ALA A 339 -8.98 21.51 -1.09
N THR A 340 -8.99 20.66 -2.10
CA THR A 340 -9.76 19.41 -2.11
C THR A 340 -9.22 18.45 -1.05
N ARG A 341 -10.16 17.86 -0.27
CA ARG A 341 -9.85 16.89 0.79
C ARG A 341 -10.26 15.46 0.45
N LEU A 342 -11.18 15.30 -0.49
CA LEU A 342 -11.63 14.00 -0.97
C LEU A 342 -11.65 14.02 -2.51
N GLY A 343 -10.94 13.09 -3.10
CA GLY A 343 -10.81 12.98 -4.56
C GLY A 343 -11.85 12.06 -5.19
N ALA A 344 -11.50 11.51 -6.35
CA ALA A 344 -12.30 10.52 -7.07
C ALA A 344 -11.93 9.09 -6.67
N ILE A 345 -12.90 8.18 -6.70
CA ILE A 345 -12.69 6.72 -6.65
C ILE A 345 -11.89 6.32 -7.91
N VAL A 346 -10.97 5.39 -7.76
CA VAL A 346 -9.98 5.05 -8.81
C VAL A 346 -10.58 4.72 -10.19
N ASP A 347 -11.72 4.05 -10.25
CA ASP A 347 -12.39 3.72 -11.51
C ASP A 347 -13.90 3.46 -11.34
N GLU A 348 -14.58 3.31 -12.45
CA GLU A 348 -16.02 3.05 -12.49
C GLU A 348 -16.40 1.73 -11.80
N THR A 349 -15.58 0.70 -11.95
CA THR A 349 -15.83 -0.63 -11.36
C THR A 349 -15.80 -0.55 -9.83
N GLN A 350 -14.81 0.14 -9.27
CA GLN A 350 -14.71 0.34 -7.82
C GLN A 350 -15.83 1.25 -7.32
N MET A 351 -16.18 2.32 -8.04
CA MET A 351 -17.31 3.18 -7.68
C MET A 351 -18.62 2.38 -7.63
N LYS A 352 -18.90 1.56 -8.65
CA LYS A 352 -20.10 0.69 -8.67
C LYS A 352 -20.09 -0.31 -7.52
N ARG A 353 -18.93 -0.87 -7.17
CA ARG A 353 -18.78 -1.74 -6.02
C ARG A 353 -19.13 -1.02 -4.71
N VAL A 354 -18.61 0.18 -4.48
CA VAL A 354 -18.90 0.99 -3.29
C VAL A 354 -20.40 1.28 -3.19
N LEU A 355 -21.03 1.75 -4.27
CA LEU A 355 -22.46 2.02 -4.32
C LEU A 355 -23.29 0.74 -4.07
N GLY A 356 -22.87 -0.41 -4.60
CA GLY A 356 -23.52 -1.69 -4.35
C GLY A 356 -23.50 -2.12 -2.88
N TYR A 357 -22.41 -1.84 -2.15
CA TYR A 357 -22.35 -2.05 -0.69
C TYR A 357 -23.23 -1.06 0.08
N ILE A 358 -23.30 0.19 -0.35
CA ILE A 358 -24.22 1.17 0.22
C ILE A 358 -25.67 0.69 0.10
N ASP A 359 -26.05 0.18 -1.06
CA ASP A 359 -27.38 -0.40 -1.28
C ASP A 359 -27.62 -1.68 -0.48
N SER A 360 -26.58 -2.52 -0.30
CA SER A 360 -26.63 -3.69 0.57
C SER A 360 -26.90 -3.29 2.02
N GLY A 361 -26.19 -2.27 2.54
CA GLY A 361 -26.42 -1.77 3.90
C GLY A 361 -27.87 -1.33 4.14
N ARG A 362 -28.46 -0.62 3.17
CA ARG A 362 -29.88 -0.22 3.23
C ARG A 362 -30.82 -1.45 3.23
N ARG A 363 -30.59 -2.40 2.33
CA ARG A 363 -31.41 -3.63 2.23
C ARG A 363 -31.31 -4.50 3.48
N ASP A 364 -30.13 -4.59 4.08
CA ASP A 364 -29.88 -5.37 5.29
C ASP A 364 -30.48 -4.70 6.55
N GLY A 365 -31.01 -3.47 6.42
CA GLY A 365 -31.68 -2.73 7.47
C GLY A 365 -30.76 -1.89 8.36
N ALA A 366 -29.55 -1.57 7.90
CA ALA A 366 -28.74 -0.53 8.54
C ALA A 366 -29.32 0.86 8.24
N HIS A 367 -29.26 1.76 9.23
CA HIS A 367 -29.75 3.12 9.05
C HIS A 367 -28.66 3.99 8.40
N LEU A 368 -28.97 4.56 7.21
CA LEU A 368 -28.10 5.52 6.54
C LEU A 368 -28.23 6.89 7.22
N ARG A 369 -27.25 7.26 8.00
CA ARG A 369 -27.22 8.53 8.73
C ARG A 369 -26.81 9.71 7.84
N PHE A 370 -25.85 9.48 6.90
CA PHE A 370 -25.27 10.53 6.08
C PHE A 370 -24.68 9.96 4.79
N GLY A 371 -24.77 10.72 3.69
CA GLY A 371 -24.15 10.38 2.41
C GLY A 371 -24.90 9.33 1.60
N GLY A 372 -24.17 8.46 0.93
CA GLY A 372 -24.69 7.30 0.21
C GLY A 372 -25.02 7.53 -1.25
N ARG A 373 -24.42 8.54 -1.91
CA ARG A 373 -24.69 8.86 -3.30
C ARG A 373 -23.42 9.06 -4.12
N ARG A 374 -23.52 8.81 -5.41
CA ARG A 374 -22.63 9.37 -6.39
C ARG A 374 -22.85 10.88 -6.48
N VAL A 375 -21.78 11.64 -6.67
CA VAL A 375 -21.81 13.09 -6.83
C VAL A 375 -20.92 13.51 -8.00
N ARG A 376 -21.01 14.80 -8.44
CA ARG A 376 -20.22 15.36 -9.54
C ARG A 376 -20.33 14.57 -10.86
N GLU A 377 -21.51 14.07 -11.16
CA GLU A 377 -21.76 13.24 -12.35
C GLU A 377 -21.47 13.96 -13.66
N ASP A 378 -21.65 15.28 -13.67
CA ASP A 378 -21.38 16.19 -14.78
C ASP A 378 -19.89 16.25 -15.18
N SER A 379 -18.97 15.91 -14.26
CA SER A 379 -17.54 15.82 -14.56
C SER A 379 -17.16 14.60 -15.40
N GLY A 380 -18.04 13.59 -15.46
CA GLY A 380 -17.74 12.26 -16.01
C GLY A 380 -16.89 11.38 -15.10
N GLY A 381 -16.43 11.91 -13.95
CA GLY A 381 -15.58 11.19 -12.98
C GLY A 381 -16.36 10.29 -12.00
N TYR A 382 -15.61 9.66 -11.12
CA TYR A 382 -16.08 8.57 -10.24
C TYR A 382 -16.09 9.02 -8.78
N PHE A 383 -17.04 9.87 -8.39
CA PHE A 383 -17.10 10.47 -7.07
C PHE A 383 -18.22 9.89 -6.21
N VAL A 384 -17.88 9.51 -4.97
CA VAL A 384 -18.82 9.05 -3.95
C VAL A 384 -18.63 9.90 -2.70
N GLU A 385 -19.74 10.41 -2.15
CA GLU A 385 -19.67 11.21 -0.92
C GLU A 385 -19.34 10.35 0.31
N PRO A 386 -18.72 10.93 1.36
CA PRO A 386 -18.56 10.27 2.65
C PRO A 386 -19.88 9.70 3.14
N THR A 387 -19.87 8.46 3.56
CA THR A 387 -21.10 7.71 3.91
C THR A 387 -20.98 7.10 5.29
N VAL A 388 -22.01 7.27 6.12
CA VAL A 388 -22.07 6.72 7.47
C VAL A 388 -23.36 5.92 7.64
N PHE A 389 -23.19 4.64 7.99
CA PHE A 389 -24.27 3.78 8.48
C PHE A 389 -24.19 3.63 10.00
N GLU A 390 -25.34 3.70 10.66
CA GLU A 390 -25.52 3.35 12.06
C GLU A 390 -26.47 2.16 12.22
N ASP A 391 -26.55 1.63 13.44
CA ASP A 391 -27.31 0.42 13.78
C ASP A 391 -26.91 -0.80 12.92
N VAL A 392 -25.63 -0.83 12.56
CA VAL A 392 -25.06 -1.94 11.79
C VAL A 392 -24.88 -3.16 12.69
N ARG A 393 -25.42 -4.29 12.25
CA ARG A 393 -25.24 -5.57 12.96
C ARG A 393 -23.99 -6.30 12.43
N PRO A 394 -23.26 -7.04 13.28
CA PRO A 394 -22.03 -7.76 12.86
C PRO A 394 -22.22 -8.73 11.68
N ALA A 395 -23.42 -9.27 11.47
CA ALA A 395 -23.72 -10.19 10.37
C ALA A 395 -23.94 -9.52 9.01
N MET A 396 -24.10 -8.20 8.96
CA MET A 396 -24.33 -7.47 7.70
C MET A 396 -23.07 -7.46 6.82
N ALA A 397 -23.25 -7.48 5.48
CA ALA A 397 -22.15 -7.46 4.52
C ALA A 397 -21.22 -6.24 4.73
N ILE A 398 -21.78 -5.06 4.99
CA ILE A 398 -21.02 -3.83 5.25
C ILE A 398 -20.21 -3.86 6.54
N ALA A 399 -20.48 -4.79 7.48
CA ALA A 399 -19.69 -5.02 8.69
C ALA A 399 -18.59 -6.07 8.49
N ARG A 400 -18.73 -6.98 7.52
CA ARG A 400 -17.86 -8.14 7.35
C ARG A 400 -16.90 -8.04 6.18
N GLU A 401 -17.33 -7.38 5.09
CA GLU A 401 -16.59 -7.34 3.84
C GLU A 401 -15.88 -6.00 3.63
N GLU A 402 -14.72 -6.05 2.97
CA GLU A 402 -13.96 -4.86 2.63
C GLU A 402 -14.64 -4.12 1.46
N ILE A 403 -15.15 -2.92 1.73
CA ILE A 403 -15.80 -2.07 0.73
C ILE A 403 -14.74 -1.36 -0.14
N PHE A 404 -13.69 -0.86 0.50
CA PHE A 404 -12.60 -0.09 -0.10
C PHE A 404 -13.10 1.21 -0.73
N GLY A 405 -13.82 1.99 0.07
CA GLY A 405 -14.45 3.26 -0.28
C GLY A 405 -14.88 4.02 0.98
N PRO A 406 -15.38 5.26 0.86
CA PRO A 406 -15.62 6.17 1.98
C PRO A 406 -16.92 5.81 2.76
N VAL A 407 -17.02 4.58 3.25
CA VAL A 407 -18.21 4.03 3.91
C VAL A 407 -17.87 3.52 5.31
N LEU A 408 -18.41 4.19 6.33
CA LEU A 408 -18.27 3.85 7.74
C LEU A 408 -19.47 3.02 8.22
N SER A 409 -19.18 1.91 8.90
CA SER A 409 -20.17 1.04 9.55
C SER A 409 -20.05 1.20 11.06
N ALA A 410 -21.03 1.86 11.70
CA ALA A 410 -21.07 2.04 13.15
C ALA A 410 -21.88 0.93 13.83
N ILE A 411 -21.24 0.29 14.81
CA ILE A 411 -21.77 -0.83 15.60
C ILE A 411 -21.72 -0.44 17.06
N THR A 412 -22.78 -0.69 17.83
CA THR A 412 -22.80 -0.49 19.29
C THR A 412 -22.43 -1.77 20.02
N PHE A 413 -21.81 -1.60 21.20
CA PHE A 413 -21.51 -2.68 22.12
C PHE A 413 -21.71 -2.22 23.57
N LYS A 414 -21.86 -3.18 24.52
CA LYS A 414 -22.10 -2.90 25.95
C LYS A 414 -20.84 -3.12 26.79
N THR A 415 -20.14 -4.24 26.57
CA THR A 415 -19.00 -4.65 27.39
C THR A 415 -17.72 -4.73 26.59
N VAL A 416 -16.58 -4.68 27.26
CA VAL A 416 -15.27 -4.84 26.63
C VAL A 416 -15.15 -6.21 25.93
N GLU A 417 -15.72 -7.27 26.52
CA GLU A 417 -15.74 -8.62 25.97
C GLU A 417 -16.49 -8.66 24.63
N GLU A 418 -17.67 -8.05 24.57
CA GLU A 418 -18.46 -7.93 23.35
C GLU A 418 -17.72 -7.15 22.25
N ALA A 419 -17.05 -6.05 22.63
CA ALA A 419 -16.23 -5.29 21.68
C ALA A 419 -15.10 -6.15 21.10
N ILE A 420 -14.42 -6.95 21.92
CA ILE A 420 -13.36 -7.87 21.49
C ILE A 420 -13.91 -8.95 20.55
N GLU A 421 -15.07 -9.53 20.88
CA GLU A 421 -15.74 -10.54 20.07
C GLU A 421 -16.11 -9.97 18.69
N ILE A 422 -16.82 -8.85 18.65
CA ILE A 422 -17.20 -8.16 17.39
C ILE A 422 -15.95 -7.78 16.58
N ALA A 423 -14.91 -7.26 17.23
CA ALA A 423 -13.69 -6.85 16.57
C ALA A 423 -12.99 -8.03 15.86
N ASN A 424 -12.99 -9.20 16.50
CA ASN A 424 -12.34 -10.41 15.99
C ASN A 424 -13.21 -11.26 15.03
N ASP A 425 -14.55 -11.05 14.98
CA ASP A 425 -15.48 -11.84 14.17
C ASP A 425 -15.47 -11.44 12.68
N VAL A 426 -14.29 -11.34 12.08
CA VAL A 426 -14.09 -11.18 10.64
C VAL A 426 -12.87 -11.97 10.19
N VAL A 427 -12.78 -12.27 8.91
CA VAL A 427 -11.64 -13.01 8.32
C VAL A 427 -10.35 -12.18 8.26
N TYR A 428 -10.43 -10.90 8.49
CA TYR A 428 -9.33 -9.94 8.44
C TYR A 428 -8.69 -9.70 9.81
N GLY A 429 -7.47 -9.13 9.79
CA GLY A 429 -6.74 -8.74 10.97
C GLY A 429 -5.56 -7.83 10.64
N LEU A 430 -5.78 -6.72 9.90
CA LEU A 430 -4.70 -5.81 9.51
C LEU A 430 -4.41 -4.78 10.60
N ALA A 431 -5.38 -3.90 10.91
CA ALA A 431 -5.24 -2.88 11.94
C ALA A 431 -6.45 -2.85 12.87
N SER A 432 -6.32 -2.16 14.00
CA SER A 432 -7.37 -1.89 14.98
C SER A 432 -6.99 -0.70 15.83
N ALA A 433 -7.97 -0.04 16.48
CA ALA A 433 -7.70 0.92 17.53
C ALA A 433 -8.64 0.75 18.73
N ILE A 434 -8.17 1.20 19.90
CA ILE A 434 -8.93 1.33 21.15
C ILE A 434 -8.72 2.73 21.75
N TRP A 435 -9.81 3.39 22.10
CA TRP A 435 -9.87 4.69 22.76
C TRP A 435 -10.45 4.52 24.17
N THR A 436 -9.63 4.71 25.18
CA THR A 436 -10.00 4.61 26.60
C THR A 436 -9.00 5.36 27.46
N ARG A 437 -9.41 5.85 28.62
CA ARG A 437 -8.49 6.40 29.62
C ARG A 437 -7.91 5.34 30.56
N ASP A 438 -8.50 4.13 30.57
CA ASP A 438 -8.04 3.05 31.44
C ASP A 438 -6.92 2.25 30.76
N VAL A 439 -5.71 2.35 31.28
CA VAL A 439 -4.53 1.66 30.74
C VAL A 439 -4.66 0.14 30.79
N THR A 440 -5.36 -0.41 31.79
CA THR A 440 -5.58 -1.85 31.93
C THR A 440 -6.47 -2.37 30.80
N THR A 441 -7.59 -1.68 30.56
CA THR A 441 -8.49 -1.97 29.43
C THR A 441 -7.78 -1.83 28.09
N ALA A 442 -7.01 -0.76 27.90
CA ALA A 442 -6.24 -0.55 26.67
C ALA A 442 -5.31 -1.73 26.35
N HIS A 443 -4.50 -2.16 27.30
CA HIS A 443 -3.58 -3.29 27.11
C HIS A 443 -4.29 -4.65 27.01
N ARG A 444 -5.36 -4.85 27.74
CA ARG A 444 -6.18 -6.06 27.67
C ARG A 444 -6.80 -6.22 26.29
N VAL A 445 -7.42 -5.17 25.76
CA VAL A 445 -7.99 -5.16 24.41
C VAL A 445 -6.90 -5.33 23.36
N ALA A 446 -5.80 -4.59 23.45
CA ALA A 446 -4.69 -4.70 22.49
C ALA A 446 -4.13 -6.13 22.39
N ARG A 447 -4.04 -6.87 23.51
CA ARG A 447 -3.60 -8.28 23.52
C ARG A 447 -4.63 -9.24 22.94
N ALA A 448 -5.93 -8.94 23.10
CA ALA A 448 -7.02 -9.81 22.69
C ALA A 448 -7.37 -9.65 21.20
N ILE A 449 -7.11 -8.50 20.61
CA ILE A 449 -7.39 -8.22 19.19
C ILE A 449 -6.40 -8.96 18.29
N ARG A 450 -6.92 -9.66 17.29
CA ARG A 450 -6.17 -10.43 16.29
C ARG A 450 -5.87 -9.55 15.06
N ALA A 451 -5.02 -8.53 15.24
CA ALA A 451 -4.56 -7.61 14.19
C ALA A 451 -3.05 -7.43 14.24
N GLY A 452 -2.46 -7.06 13.11
CA GLY A 452 -1.02 -6.81 13.01
C GLY A 452 -0.59 -5.52 13.69
N THR A 453 -1.47 -4.50 13.70
CA THR A 453 -1.27 -3.24 14.42
C THR A 453 -2.48 -2.93 15.28
N VAL A 454 -2.25 -2.56 16.54
CA VAL A 454 -3.30 -2.05 17.44
C VAL A 454 -2.89 -0.70 17.99
N TYR A 455 -3.63 0.32 17.65
CA TYR A 455 -3.42 1.68 18.12
C TYR A 455 -4.13 1.93 19.45
N ILE A 456 -3.53 2.69 20.34
CA ILE A 456 -4.15 3.12 21.61
C ILE A 456 -4.23 4.64 21.59
N ASN A 457 -5.45 5.18 21.68
CA ASN A 457 -5.74 6.63 21.71
C ASN A 457 -5.19 7.42 20.50
N CYS A 458 -5.03 6.73 19.38
CA CYS A 458 -4.72 7.26 18.05
C CYS A 458 -5.27 6.31 16.98
N TYR A 459 -5.21 6.71 15.71
CA TYR A 459 -5.45 5.84 14.56
C TYR A 459 -4.47 6.19 13.45
N ASP A 460 -4.00 5.17 12.73
CA ASP A 460 -3.15 5.27 11.53
C ASP A 460 -1.84 6.07 11.76
N ALA A 461 -1.33 6.05 13.00
CA ALA A 461 0.00 6.56 13.28
C ALA A 461 1.03 5.68 12.57
N ASP A 462 1.84 6.27 11.69
CA ASP A 462 2.77 5.55 10.83
C ASP A 462 4.23 5.91 11.10
N ASP A 463 5.08 4.87 11.18
CA ASP A 463 6.54 5.01 11.22
C ASP A 463 7.21 3.84 10.50
N LEU A 464 8.33 4.11 9.83
CA LEU A 464 9.11 3.09 9.11
C LEU A 464 9.85 2.12 10.06
N THR A 465 10.00 2.47 11.31
CA THR A 465 10.68 1.64 12.32
C THR A 465 9.84 0.48 12.82
N VAL A 466 8.51 0.53 12.62
CA VAL A 466 7.59 -0.52 13.05
C VAL A 466 7.12 -1.38 11.88
N PRO A 467 6.96 -2.71 12.06
CA PRO A 467 6.49 -3.57 10.99
C PRO A 467 5.00 -3.33 10.69
N PHE A 468 4.63 -3.42 9.42
CA PHE A 468 3.25 -3.38 8.95
C PHE A 468 2.86 -4.70 8.30
N GLY A 469 1.68 -5.23 8.60
CA GLY A 469 1.16 -6.45 8.00
C GLY A 469 0.08 -7.11 8.83
N GLY A 470 -0.65 -8.03 8.20
CA GLY A 470 -1.86 -8.60 8.75
C GLY A 470 -1.70 -9.91 9.51
N PHE A 471 -2.74 -10.22 10.29
CA PHE A 471 -3.07 -11.55 10.80
C PHE A 471 -4.19 -12.14 9.92
N LYS A 472 -4.50 -13.40 10.10
CA LYS A 472 -5.60 -14.10 9.40
C LYS A 472 -5.48 -13.93 7.86
N GLN A 473 -6.59 -13.57 7.19
CA GLN A 473 -6.59 -13.40 5.73
C GLN A 473 -6.15 -12.00 5.26
N SER A 474 -5.70 -11.14 6.18
CA SER A 474 -5.02 -9.89 5.80
C SER A 474 -3.57 -10.11 5.36
N GLY A 475 -3.08 -11.33 5.40
CA GLY A 475 -1.83 -11.70 4.75
C GLY A 475 -0.80 -12.35 5.66
N MET A 476 0.41 -12.49 5.13
CA MET A 476 1.58 -13.08 5.79
C MET A 476 2.85 -12.34 5.38
N GLY A 477 3.80 -12.22 6.28
CA GLY A 477 4.98 -11.37 6.14
C GLY A 477 4.75 -10.01 6.78
N ARG A 478 5.74 -9.15 6.65
CA ARG A 478 5.68 -7.76 7.15
C ARG A 478 6.39 -6.84 6.18
N ASP A 479 5.78 -5.71 5.89
CA ASP A 479 6.44 -4.56 5.27
C ASP A 479 6.95 -3.62 6.35
N LYS A 480 7.77 -2.66 5.96
CA LYS A 480 8.46 -1.70 6.82
C LYS A 480 9.38 -2.36 7.86
N SER A 481 10.04 -1.56 8.67
CA SER A 481 11.05 -1.94 9.66
C SER A 481 12.16 -2.87 9.13
N LEU A 482 13.10 -3.21 9.96
CA LEU A 482 14.16 -4.19 9.62
C LEU A 482 13.60 -5.58 9.34
N HIS A 483 12.42 -5.93 9.91
CA HIS A 483 11.76 -7.21 9.68
C HIS A 483 11.38 -7.45 8.21
N ALA A 484 11.15 -6.39 7.41
CA ALA A 484 10.88 -6.56 5.98
C ALA A 484 12.05 -7.16 5.20
N LEU A 485 13.28 -7.05 5.69
CA LEU A 485 14.48 -7.60 5.04
C LEU A 485 14.56 -9.12 5.16
N GLU A 486 13.97 -9.71 6.22
CA GLU A 486 13.98 -11.16 6.45
C GLU A 486 13.32 -11.94 5.31
N LYS A 487 12.27 -11.37 4.70
CA LYS A 487 11.57 -12.02 3.59
C LYS A 487 12.32 -11.97 2.26
N TYR A 488 13.36 -11.15 2.16
CA TYR A 488 14.19 -10.95 0.96
C TYR A 488 15.62 -11.49 1.11
N THR A 489 15.91 -12.18 2.20
CA THR A 489 17.20 -12.82 2.45
C THR A 489 17.03 -14.29 2.83
N GLU A 490 18.08 -15.09 2.60
CA GLU A 490 18.20 -16.48 3.02
C GLU A 490 19.33 -16.61 4.02
N LEU A 491 19.14 -17.43 5.05
CA LEU A 491 20.21 -17.77 5.99
C LEU A 491 21.04 -18.93 5.43
N LYS A 492 22.35 -18.73 5.35
CA LYS A 492 23.32 -19.78 4.97
C LYS A 492 24.29 -20.04 6.11
N THR A 493 24.39 -21.29 6.51
CA THR A 493 25.43 -21.72 7.46
C THR A 493 26.68 -22.18 6.74
N THR A 494 27.83 -21.62 7.12
CA THR A 494 29.14 -22.13 6.71
C THR A 494 29.82 -22.72 7.94
N TRP A 495 30.14 -24.01 7.86
CA TRP A 495 30.78 -24.76 8.94
C TRP A 495 32.22 -25.03 8.58
N LEU A 496 33.17 -24.58 9.43
CA LEU A 496 34.60 -24.86 9.31
C LEU A 496 35.00 -25.82 10.43
N ASP A 497 35.55 -26.97 10.06
CA ASP A 497 36.18 -27.91 10.97
C ASP A 497 37.59 -27.40 11.30
N LEU A 498 37.91 -27.32 12.61
CA LEU A 498 39.21 -26.86 13.14
C LEU A 498 39.94 -27.97 13.89
N SER A 499 39.43 -29.24 13.84
CA SER A 499 40.04 -30.37 14.50
C SER A 499 41.33 -30.91 13.80
#